data_c2b6f9424d4672cc545a2020c426f18d
#
_entry.id   c2b6f9424d4672cc545a2020c426f18d
#
_cell.length_a   1.000
_cell.length_b   1.000
_cell.length_c   1.000
_cell.angle_alpha   90.00
_cell.angle_beta   90.00
_cell.angle_gamma   90.00
#
_symmetry.space_group_name_H-M   'P 1'
#
loop_
_entity.id
_entity.type
_entity.pdbx_description
1 polymer ?
#
loop_
_entity_poly.entity_id
_entity_poly.type
_entity_poly.pdbx_seq_one_letter_code
_entity_poly.pdbx_strand_id
1 'polypeptide(L)'
;IALSLVGSEMCIRDRAPTGLAGMQRADGEILAAQAAEEFGVPFTLSTMSICSIEDVAAHTEKPFWFQLYVMKDRDFISALIQRAKAAGCSALMLTLDLQILGQRHKDLKNRMTAPPKLTPANLVNMATKPRWCAGMLATKRRNFGNIIGHAKGVDDLSSLSAWSAEQLDPALSWDDVAWVKAQWGGKLVLKGLSLI
;
A
#
# COMPACT_ATOMS: atom_id res chain seq x y z
N ILE A 1 -27.66 6.83 17.33
CA ILE A 1 -27.07 5.62 16.74
C ILE A 1 -27.28 5.61 15.22
N ALA A 2 -28.47 5.95 14.69
CA ALA A 2 -28.74 5.98 13.26
C ALA A 2 -27.92 7.04 12.49
N LEU A 3 -27.64 8.19 13.10
CA LEU A 3 -26.84 9.26 12.50
C LEU A 3 -25.36 8.93 12.34
N SER A 4 -24.80 8.08 13.21
CA SER A 4 -23.42 7.63 13.08
C SER A 4 -23.26 6.56 11.98
N LEU A 5 -24.32 5.80 11.70
CA LEU A 5 -24.35 4.80 10.63
C LEU A 5 -24.41 5.45 9.25
N VAL A 6 -25.15 6.56 9.08
CA VAL A 6 -25.20 7.26 7.80
C VAL A 6 -23.84 7.84 7.40
N GLY A 7 -23.07 8.38 8.33
CA GLY A 7 -21.71 8.82 8.08
C GLY A 7 -20.73 7.68 7.77
N SER A 8 -20.92 6.51 8.37
CA SER A 8 -20.09 5.33 8.12
C SER A 8 -20.47 4.60 6.83
N GLU A 9 -21.72 4.64 6.40
CA GLU A 9 -22.15 4.06 5.12
C GLU A 9 -21.51 4.72 3.91
N MET A 10 -21.24 6.01 3.95
CA MET A 10 -20.50 6.69 2.87
C MET A 10 -19.03 6.23 2.79
N CYS A 11 -18.46 5.71 3.89
CA CYS A 11 -17.09 5.22 3.95
C CYS A 11 -16.98 3.71 3.72
N ILE A 12 -18.07 2.95 3.76
CA ILE A 12 -18.10 1.47 3.61
C ILE A 12 -17.81 1.03 2.17
N ARG A 13 -17.91 1.91 1.19
CA ARG A 13 -17.71 1.60 -0.23
C ARG A 13 -16.43 2.18 -0.79
N ASP A 14 -15.33 2.04 -0.08
CA ASP A 14 -14.02 2.37 -0.63
C ASP A 14 -13.38 1.13 -1.29
N ARG A 15 -12.41 1.37 -2.15
CA ARG A 15 -11.47 0.35 -2.58
C ARG A 15 -10.38 0.23 -1.51
N ALA A 16 -10.48 -0.83 -0.71
CA ALA A 16 -9.54 -1.12 0.37
C ALA A 16 -8.08 -1.13 -0.11
N PRO A 17 -7.12 -0.72 0.74
CA PRO A 17 -5.70 -0.71 0.38
C PRO A 17 -5.21 -2.13 0.10
N THR A 18 -4.74 -2.37 -1.12
CA THR A 18 -4.18 -3.65 -1.55
C THR A 18 -2.73 -3.44 -1.94
N GLY A 19 -1.83 -4.15 -1.26
CA GLY A 19 -0.42 -4.17 -1.63
C GLY A 19 -0.19 -5.03 -2.87
N LEU A 20 0.89 -4.74 -3.61
CA LEU A 20 1.36 -5.55 -4.73
C LEU A 20 0.36 -5.72 -5.89
N ALA A 21 -0.63 -4.86 -6.06
CA ALA A 21 -1.58 -4.97 -7.17
C ALA A 21 -0.88 -4.84 -8.54
N GLY A 22 0.15 -3.99 -8.62
CA GLY A 22 0.99 -3.84 -9.81
C GLY A 22 1.77 -5.10 -10.19
N MET A 23 2.02 -6.03 -9.25
CA MET A 23 2.62 -7.34 -9.56
C MET A 23 1.60 -8.32 -10.15
N GLN A 24 0.32 -8.18 -9.81
CA GLN A 24 -0.75 -9.01 -10.37
C GLN A 24 -1.09 -8.58 -11.80
N ARG A 25 -1.07 -7.29 -12.03
CA ARG A 25 -1.26 -6.68 -13.34
C ARG A 25 -0.40 -5.42 -13.43
N ALA A 26 0.31 -5.24 -14.52
CA ALA A 26 1.08 -4.02 -14.79
C ALA A 26 0.21 -2.78 -14.55
N ASP A 27 0.73 -1.82 -13.79
CA ASP A 27 0.06 -0.58 -13.39
C ASP A 27 -1.29 -0.80 -12.64
N GLY A 28 -1.41 -1.92 -11.91
CA GLY A 28 -2.65 -2.37 -11.30
C GLY A 28 -3.29 -1.37 -10.33
N GLU A 29 -2.49 -0.64 -9.55
CA GLU A 29 -2.98 0.38 -8.63
C GLU A 29 -3.55 1.59 -9.39
N ILE A 30 -2.92 2.01 -10.49
CA ILE A 30 -3.41 3.10 -11.36
C ILE A 30 -4.74 2.69 -11.97
N LEU A 31 -4.82 1.50 -12.56
CA LEU A 31 -6.06 0.99 -13.15
C LEU A 31 -7.19 0.86 -12.11
N ALA A 32 -6.85 0.45 -10.89
CA ALA A 32 -7.82 0.35 -9.80
C ALA A 32 -8.30 1.73 -9.34
N ALA A 33 -7.41 2.73 -9.30
CA ALA A 33 -7.75 4.10 -8.96
C ALA A 33 -8.67 4.72 -10.01
N GLN A 34 -8.36 4.57 -11.29
CA GLN A 34 -9.18 5.04 -12.41
C GLN A 34 -10.57 4.40 -12.40
N ALA A 35 -10.65 3.07 -12.19
CA ALA A 35 -11.93 2.38 -12.07
C ALA A 35 -12.74 2.89 -10.87
N ALA A 36 -12.12 3.12 -9.72
CA ALA A 36 -12.79 3.68 -8.54
C ALA A 36 -13.30 5.10 -8.80
N GLU A 37 -12.53 5.90 -9.51
CA GLU A 37 -12.90 7.25 -9.92
C GLU A 37 -14.12 7.26 -10.86
N GLU A 38 -14.16 6.35 -11.84
CA GLU A 38 -15.28 6.15 -12.75
C GLU A 38 -16.57 5.75 -12.01
N PHE A 39 -16.45 4.81 -11.05
CA PHE A 39 -17.56 4.37 -10.21
C PHE A 39 -17.95 5.35 -9.10
N GLY A 40 -17.17 6.40 -8.88
CA GLY A 40 -17.45 7.41 -7.85
C GLY A 40 -17.25 6.93 -6.42
N VAL A 41 -16.35 5.94 -6.23
CA VAL A 41 -15.97 5.42 -4.90
C VAL A 41 -14.54 5.85 -4.55
N PRO A 42 -14.21 6.12 -3.26
CA PRO A 42 -12.86 6.41 -2.87
C PRO A 42 -11.91 5.24 -3.17
N PHE A 43 -10.72 5.56 -3.65
CA PHE A 43 -9.60 4.61 -3.79
C PHE A 43 -8.60 4.83 -2.68
N THR A 44 -8.10 3.76 -2.07
CA THR A 44 -7.04 3.82 -1.07
C THR A 44 -5.79 3.15 -1.58
N LEU A 45 -4.72 3.93 -1.79
CA LEU A 45 -3.41 3.44 -2.18
C LEU A 45 -2.65 2.89 -0.96
N SER A 46 -2.09 1.70 -1.07
CA SER A 46 -1.29 1.10 0.01
C SER A 46 0.13 1.66 0.06
N THR A 47 0.73 1.75 1.25
CA THR A 47 2.19 1.96 1.41
C THR A 47 2.99 0.91 0.65
N MET A 48 2.49 -0.34 0.60
CA MET A 48 3.14 -1.48 -0.07
C MET A 48 2.66 -1.65 -1.52
N SER A 49 2.38 -0.56 -2.22
CA SER A 49 2.01 -0.58 -3.64
C SER A 49 3.24 -0.58 -4.55
N ILE A 50 3.07 -1.09 -5.76
CA ILE A 50 4.08 -1.03 -6.82
C ILE A 50 4.09 0.36 -7.46
N CYS A 51 2.91 0.92 -7.76
CA CYS A 51 2.82 2.30 -8.20
C CYS A 51 3.03 3.25 -7.01
N SER A 52 3.78 4.31 -7.19
CA SER A 52 4.00 5.33 -6.17
C SER A 52 2.77 6.23 -5.97
N ILE A 53 2.79 7.03 -4.91
CA ILE A 53 1.78 8.08 -4.66
C ILE A 53 1.69 9.01 -5.88
N GLU A 54 2.83 9.42 -6.39
CA GLU A 54 2.97 10.33 -7.53
C GLU A 54 2.48 9.69 -8.84
N ASP A 55 2.73 8.39 -9.02
CA ASP A 55 2.23 7.65 -10.17
C ASP A 55 0.71 7.66 -10.23
N VAL A 56 0.05 7.38 -9.11
CA VAL A 56 -1.42 7.39 -9.05
C VAL A 56 -1.96 8.81 -9.24
N ALA A 57 -1.37 9.79 -8.58
CA ALA A 57 -1.79 11.19 -8.70
C ALA A 57 -1.66 11.72 -10.15
N ALA A 58 -0.64 11.27 -10.89
CA ALA A 58 -0.44 11.68 -12.29
C ALA A 58 -1.46 11.06 -13.27
N HIS A 59 -2.23 10.04 -12.84
CA HIS A 59 -3.14 9.29 -13.71
C HIS A 59 -4.61 9.32 -13.24
N THR A 60 -4.93 10.11 -12.21
CA THR A 60 -6.27 10.31 -11.67
C THR A 60 -6.56 11.81 -11.54
N GLU A 61 -7.82 12.20 -11.71
CA GLU A 61 -8.26 13.59 -11.57
C GLU A 61 -8.82 13.86 -10.16
N LYS A 62 -9.41 12.84 -9.53
CA LYS A 62 -9.99 12.97 -8.19
C LYS A 62 -9.00 12.61 -7.10
N PRO A 63 -9.09 13.26 -5.93
CA PRO A 63 -8.28 12.92 -4.78
C PRO A 63 -8.54 11.49 -4.32
N PHE A 64 -7.48 10.77 -4.00
CA PHE A 64 -7.55 9.43 -3.42
C PHE A 64 -7.08 9.44 -1.97
N TRP A 65 -7.20 8.31 -1.28
CA TRP A 65 -6.71 8.11 0.08
C TRP A 65 -5.38 7.39 0.06
N PHE A 66 -4.53 7.67 1.03
CA PHE A 66 -3.27 6.95 1.21
C PHE A 66 -3.29 6.15 2.50
N GLN A 67 -2.98 4.86 2.44
CA GLN A 67 -2.86 4.00 3.60
C GLN A 67 -1.43 3.99 4.10
N LEU A 68 -1.26 4.25 5.39
CA LEU A 68 0.01 4.32 6.10
C LEU A 68 0.13 3.22 7.14
N TYR A 69 1.30 2.57 7.18
CA TYR A 69 1.76 1.81 8.35
C TYR A 69 2.69 2.68 9.18
N VAL A 70 2.55 2.64 10.50
CA VAL A 70 3.54 3.26 11.38
C VAL A 70 4.73 2.31 11.48
N MET A 71 5.89 2.83 11.15
CA MET A 71 7.17 2.13 11.15
C MET A 71 8.11 2.81 12.14
N LYS A 72 9.20 2.13 12.53
CA LYS A 72 10.21 2.68 13.46
C LYS A 72 10.91 3.92 12.90
N ASP A 73 11.19 3.92 11.58
CA ASP A 73 11.77 5.10 10.91
C ASP A 73 10.73 6.21 10.77
N ARG A 74 10.72 7.12 11.74
CA ARG A 74 9.79 8.26 11.80
C ARG A 74 10.07 9.32 10.72
N ASP A 75 11.29 9.45 10.27
CA ASP A 75 11.65 10.37 9.18
C ASP A 75 11.05 9.88 7.88
N PHE A 76 11.14 8.59 7.61
CA PHE A 76 10.51 7.97 6.45
C PHE A 76 8.99 8.12 6.47
N ILE A 77 8.34 7.91 7.63
CA ILE A 77 6.89 8.12 7.78
C ILE A 77 6.52 9.59 7.53
N SER A 78 7.26 10.52 8.09
CA SER A 78 7.04 11.95 7.86
C SER A 78 7.16 12.30 6.38
N ALA A 79 8.17 11.76 5.69
CA ALA A 79 8.35 11.96 4.25
C ALA A 79 7.16 11.40 3.45
N LEU A 80 6.66 10.20 3.78
CA LEU A 80 5.48 9.63 3.13
C LEU A 80 4.22 10.50 3.33
N ILE A 81 4.01 11.02 4.54
CA ILE A 81 2.90 11.94 4.84
C ILE A 81 3.01 13.21 3.99
N GLN A 82 4.21 13.79 3.86
CA GLN A 82 4.40 14.98 3.04
C GLN A 82 4.17 14.71 1.55
N ARG A 83 4.63 13.56 1.03
CA ARG A 83 4.36 13.12 -0.34
C ARG A 83 2.87 12.96 -0.60
N ALA A 84 2.14 12.31 0.33
CA ALA A 84 0.68 12.16 0.23
C ALA A 84 -0.04 13.52 0.22
N LYS A 85 0.41 14.48 1.02
CA LYS A 85 -0.10 15.86 0.98
C LYS A 85 0.16 16.54 -0.35
N ALA A 86 1.40 16.47 -0.83
CA ALA A 86 1.80 17.09 -2.09
C ALA A 86 1.04 16.50 -3.29
N ALA A 87 0.70 15.21 -3.23
CA ALA A 87 -0.12 14.52 -4.23
C ALA A 87 -1.63 14.80 -4.11
N GLY A 88 -2.06 15.60 -3.15
CA GLY A 88 -3.46 15.97 -2.97
C GLY A 88 -4.35 14.87 -2.41
N CYS A 89 -3.80 13.90 -1.67
CA CYS A 89 -4.60 12.87 -1.01
C CYS A 89 -5.62 13.51 -0.05
N SER A 90 -6.89 13.09 -0.12
CA SER A 90 -7.99 13.67 0.68
C SER A 90 -8.13 13.10 2.08
N ALA A 91 -7.58 11.91 2.33
CA ALA A 91 -7.55 11.29 3.65
C ALA A 91 -6.32 10.38 3.80
N LEU A 92 -5.89 10.22 5.06
CA LEU A 92 -4.88 9.25 5.44
C LEU A 92 -5.56 8.11 6.18
N MET A 93 -5.32 6.85 5.76
CA MET A 93 -5.82 5.65 6.42
C MET A 93 -4.68 5.01 7.21
N LEU A 94 -4.70 5.12 8.53
CA LEU A 94 -3.70 4.54 9.41
C LEU A 94 -4.10 3.12 9.79
N THR A 95 -3.23 2.16 9.46
CA THR A 95 -3.44 0.75 9.75
C THR A 95 -2.73 0.36 11.03
N LEU A 96 -3.49 -0.21 11.99
CA LEU A 96 -3.05 -0.52 13.35
C LEU A 96 -2.94 -2.03 13.63
N ASP A 97 -3.40 -2.88 12.71
CA ASP A 97 -3.50 -4.33 12.88
C ASP A 97 -2.29 -5.13 12.35
N LEU A 98 -1.19 -4.45 11.99
CA LEU A 98 0.00 -5.10 11.46
C LEU A 98 1.21 -4.90 12.41
N GLN A 99 1.13 -5.46 13.61
CA GLN A 99 2.23 -5.45 14.58
C GLN A 99 3.18 -6.63 14.39
N ILE A 100 2.69 -7.74 13.85
CA ILE A 100 3.44 -8.98 13.62
C ILE A 100 3.13 -9.48 12.21
N LEU A 101 4.19 -9.87 11.47
CA LEU A 101 4.03 -10.52 10.17
C LEU A 101 3.36 -11.88 10.33
N GLY A 102 2.15 -12.00 9.79
CA GLY A 102 1.46 -13.29 9.72
C GLY A 102 2.16 -14.25 8.75
N GLN A 103 2.27 -15.52 9.13
CA GLN A 103 2.82 -16.56 8.26
C GLN A 103 1.76 -17.00 7.24
N ARG A 104 1.97 -16.67 5.98
CA ARG A 104 1.16 -17.17 4.88
C ARG A 104 1.71 -18.50 4.38
N HIS A 105 1.29 -19.61 5.01
CA HIS A 105 1.78 -20.96 4.69
C HIS A 105 1.66 -21.32 3.21
N LYS A 106 0.62 -20.85 2.51
CA LYS A 106 0.43 -21.09 1.08
C LYS A 106 1.50 -20.41 0.24
N ASP A 107 1.88 -19.20 0.60
CA ASP A 107 2.93 -18.45 -0.09
C ASP A 107 4.29 -19.10 0.16
N LEU A 108 4.58 -19.53 1.40
CA LEU A 108 5.77 -20.29 1.75
C LEU A 108 5.86 -21.61 0.97
N LYS A 109 4.75 -22.36 0.88
CA LYS A 109 4.68 -23.62 0.13
C LYS A 109 4.95 -23.41 -1.36
N ASN A 110 4.46 -22.32 -1.93
CA ASN A 110 4.64 -21.96 -3.32
C ASN A 110 5.96 -21.21 -3.58
N ARG A 111 6.81 -21.05 -2.57
CA ARG A 111 8.08 -20.31 -2.62
C ARG A 111 7.89 -18.86 -3.12
N MET A 112 6.73 -18.29 -2.88
CA MET A 112 6.42 -16.88 -3.14
C MET A 112 6.97 -16.04 -1.98
N THR A 113 8.29 -15.93 -1.92
CA THR A 113 9.00 -15.04 -0.99
C THR A 113 9.32 -13.72 -1.69
N ALA A 114 9.55 -12.67 -0.94
CA ALA A 114 10.18 -11.45 -1.47
C ALA A 114 11.69 -11.48 -1.13
N PRO A 115 12.59 -11.51 -2.10
CA PRO A 115 12.36 -11.55 -3.54
C PRO A 115 11.85 -12.93 -4.03
N PRO A 116 11.06 -12.95 -5.11
CA PRO A 116 10.56 -14.21 -5.68
C PRO A 116 11.73 -15.04 -6.23
N LYS A 117 11.82 -16.30 -5.83
CA LYS A 117 12.84 -17.23 -6.37
C LYS A 117 12.35 -17.78 -7.70
N LEU A 118 13.08 -17.49 -8.76
CA LEU A 118 12.81 -18.06 -10.07
C LEU A 118 13.18 -19.56 -10.06
N THR A 119 12.15 -20.41 -10.11
CA THR A 119 12.31 -21.84 -10.29
C THR A 119 11.90 -22.23 -11.71
N PRO A 120 12.38 -23.36 -12.27
CA PRO A 120 11.93 -23.83 -13.58
C PRO A 120 10.40 -23.95 -13.68
N ALA A 121 9.74 -24.40 -12.62
CA ALA A 121 8.29 -24.49 -12.55
C ALA A 121 7.61 -23.09 -12.65
N ASN A 122 8.19 -22.07 -11.99
CA ASN A 122 7.70 -20.71 -12.08
C ASN A 122 7.89 -20.14 -13.48
N LEU A 123 9.01 -20.44 -14.14
CA LEU A 123 9.25 -20.01 -15.53
C LEU A 123 8.23 -20.62 -16.49
N VAL A 124 7.95 -21.94 -16.37
CA VAL A 124 6.91 -22.60 -17.18
C VAL A 124 5.55 -21.96 -16.91
N ASN A 125 5.20 -21.72 -15.63
CA ASN A 125 3.94 -21.05 -15.29
C ASN A 125 3.86 -19.62 -15.88
N MET A 126 4.94 -18.84 -15.84
CA MET A 126 4.99 -17.52 -16.48
C MET A 126 4.79 -17.61 -17.99
N ALA A 127 5.38 -18.58 -18.65
CA ALA A 127 5.22 -18.80 -20.10
C ALA A 127 3.77 -19.05 -20.51
N THR A 128 2.94 -19.60 -19.61
CA THR A 128 1.49 -19.78 -19.84
C THR A 128 0.68 -18.48 -19.69
N LYS A 129 1.31 -17.35 -19.32
CA LYS A 129 0.66 -16.06 -19.04
C LYS A 129 1.20 -14.95 -19.95
N PRO A 130 1.13 -15.05 -21.29
CA PRO A 130 1.81 -14.13 -22.20
C PRO A 130 1.34 -12.67 -22.04
N ARG A 131 0.05 -12.45 -21.74
CA ARG A 131 -0.47 -11.09 -21.48
C ARG A 131 0.13 -10.45 -20.24
N TRP A 132 0.34 -11.24 -19.17
CA TRP A 132 1.00 -10.77 -17.95
C TRP A 132 2.46 -10.45 -18.22
N CYS A 133 3.17 -11.35 -18.89
CA CYS A 133 4.58 -11.13 -19.28
C CYS A 133 4.75 -9.86 -20.14
N ALA A 134 3.91 -9.68 -21.14
CA ALA A 134 3.95 -8.50 -22.00
C ALA A 134 3.70 -7.21 -21.20
N GLY A 135 2.71 -7.21 -20.31
CA GLY A 135 2.42 -6.07 -19.42
C GLY A 135 3.60 -5.75 -18.51
N MET A 136 4.18 -6.77 -17.86
CA MET A 136 5.33 -6.59 -16.96
C MET A 136 6.60 -6.15 -17.69
N LEU A 137 6.76 -6.50 -18.96
CA LEU A 137 7.86 -6.01 -19.80
C LEU A 137 7.64 -4.56 -20.27
N ALA A 138 6.40 -4.17 -20.50
CA ALA A 138 6.05 -2.83 -20.96
C ALA A 138 6.10 -1.78 -19.86
N THR A 139 5.72 -2.14 -18.60
CA THR A 139 5.73 -1.19 -17.49
C THR A 139 7.13 -0.92 -16.96
N LYS A 140 7.38 0.32 -16.55
CA LYS A 140 8.58 0.71 -15.78
C LYS A 140 8.44 0.45 -14.29
N ARG A 141 7.21 0.22 -13.79
CA ARG A 141 6.84 0.07 -12.38
C ARG A 141 6.90 -1.40 -11.99
N ARG A 142 8.02 -1.82 -11.38
CA ARG A 142 8.27 -3.22 -11.01
C ARG A 142 8.73 -3.39 -9.56
N ASN A 143 8.87 -2.29 -8.84
CA ASN A 143 9.36 -2.23 -7.46
C ASN A 143 8.33 -1.50 -6.59
N PHE A 144 8.51 -1.54 -5.28
CA PHE A 144 7.68 -0.79 -4.33
C PHE A 144 7.94 0.71 -4.44
N GLY A 145 7.11 1.42 -5.22
CA GLY A 145 7.34 2.82 -5.59
C GLY A 145 7.33 3.81 -4.42
N ASN A 146 6.76 3.43 -3.28
CA ASN A 146 6.76 4.29 -2.10
C ASN A 146 7.94 4.05 -1.16
N ILE A 147 8.67 2.95 -1.32
CA ILE A 147 9.72 2.51 -0.39
C ILE A 147 11.09 2.55 -1.04
N ILE A 148 11.27 1.89 -2.18
CA ILE A 148 12.58 1.80 -2.84
C ILE A 148 13.02 3.18 -3.31
N GLY A 149 14.25 3.56 -2.96
CA GLY A 149 14.79 4.89 -3.22
C GLY A 149 14.34 6.00 -2.25
N HIS A 150 13.47 5.68 -1.28
CA HIS A 150 12.97 6.61 -0.27
C HIS A 150 13.31 6.18 1.16
N ALA A 151 13.33 4.88 1.43
CA ALA A 151 13.74 4.33 2.72
C ALA A 151 15.25 4.09 2.77
N LYS A 152 15.88 4.40 3.90
CA LYS A 152 17.33 4.20 4.10
C LYS A 152 17.68 2.71 4.04
N GLY A 153 18.67 2.35 3.22
CA GLY A 153 19.16 0.97 3.10
C GLY A 153 18.26 0.02 2.33
N VAL A 154 17.31 0.55 1.53
CA VAL A 154 16.42 -0.23 0.68
C VAL A 154 16.60 0.17 -0.77
N ASP A 155 17.51 -0.52 -1.45
CA ASP A 155 17.82 -0.25 -2.87
C ASP A 155 17.17 -1.27 -3.81
N ASP A 156 16.78 -2.44 -3.28
CA ASP A 156 16.21 -3.54 -4.05
C ASP A 156 15.16 -4.35 -3.26
N LEU A 157 14.55 -5.34 -3.95
CA LEU A 157 13.56 -6.24 -3.34
C LEU A 157 14.17 -7.19 -2.30
N SER A 158 15.48 -7.42 -2.32
CA SER A 158 16.14 -8.34 -1.36
C SER A 158 16.33 -7.67 -0.01
N SER A 159 16.74 -6.41 0.01
CA SER A 159 16.88 -5.60 1.21
C SER A 159 15.52 -5.25 1.83
N LEU A 160 14.46 -5.15 1.01
CA LEU A 160 13.11 -4.81 1.46
C LEU A 160 12.53 -5.82 2.47
N SER A 161 12.75 -7.11 2.27
CA SER A 161 12.16 -8.14 3.14
C SER A 161 12.75 -8.10 4.56
N ALA A 162 14.04 -7.90 4.68
CA ALA A 162 14.71 -7.71 5.97
C ALA A 162 14.28 -6.38 6.61
N TRP A 163 14.32 -5.29 5.83
CA TRP A 163 13.90 -3.97 6.26
C TRP A 163 12.46 -3.96 6.76
N SER A 164 11.51 -4.54 6.02
CA SER A 164 10.09 -4.54 6.42
C SER A 164 9.86 -5.29 7.73
N ALA A 165 10.58 -6.38 7.99
CA ALA A 165 10.50 -7.12 9.24
C ALA A 165 11.04 -6.32 10.43
N GLU A 166 12.12 -5.55 10.22
CA GLU A 166 12.71 -4.69 11.25
C GLU A 166 11.89 -3.43 11.55
N GLN A 167 11.18 -2.91 10.53
CA GLN A 167 10.42 -1.66 10.63
C GLN A 167 9.07 -1.79 11.33
N LEU A 168 8.51 -3.00 11.42
CA LEU A 168 7.28 -3.20 12.18
C LEU A 168 7.50 -2.86 13.65
N ASP A 169 6.67 -1.97 14.16
CA ASP A 169 6.75 -1.50 15.54
C ASP A 169 5.65 -2.16 16.39
N PRO A 170 6.03 -3.15 17.25
CA PRO A 170 5.08 -3.79 18.13
C PRO A 170 4.61 -2.87 19.28
N ALA A 171 5.32 -1.76 19.50
CA ALA A 171 5.01 -0.80 20.57
C ALA A 171 4.08 0.34 20.12
N LEU A 172 3.40 0.18 18.98
CA LEU A 172 2.45 1.16 18.47
C LEU A 172 1.40 1.53 19.52
N SER A 173 1.27 2.82 19.80
CA SER A 173 0.41 3.38 20.83
C SER A 173 -0.53 4.47 20.31
N TRP A 174 -1.42 4.96 21.15
CA TRP A 174 -2.28 6.10 20.82
C TRP A 174 -1.50 7.41 20.63
N ASP A 175 -0.32 7.53 21.23
CA ASP A 175 0.56 8.69 21.01
C ASP A 175 1.07 8.74 19.57
N ASP A 176 1.32 7.58 18.95
CA ASP A 176 1.69 7.49 17.55
C ASP A 176 0.53 7.91 16.62
N VAL A 177 -0.69 7.54 16.98
CA VAL A 177 -1.89 8.00 16.26
C VAL A 177 -2.04 9.52 16.36
N ALA A 178 -1.83 10.09 17.56
CA ALA A 178 -1.86 11.53 17.78
C ALA A 178 -0.76 12.24 16.98
N TRP A 179 0.44 11.67 16.97
CA TRP A 179 1.59 12.19 16.20
C TRP A 179 1.30 12.18 14.69
N VAL A 180 0.81 11.06 14.13
CA VAL A 180 0.43 10.98 12.72
C VAL A 180 -0.66 11.98 12.38
N LYS A 181 -1.67 12.13 13.25
CA LYS A 181 -2.76 13.08 13.06
C LYS A 181 -2.26 14.52 13.03
N ALA A 182 -1.35 14.88 13.92
CA ALA A 182 -0.73 16.21 13.97
C ALA A 182 0.09 16.48 12.70
N GLN A 183 0.86 15.48 12.25
CA GLN A 183 1.64 15.55 11.02
C GLN A 183 0.75 15.69 9.78
N TRP A 184 -0.35 14.93 9.71
CA TRP A 184 -1.26 14.94 8.56
C TRP A 184 -2.11 16.21 8.49
N GLY A 185 -2.73 16.61 9.59
CA GLY A 185 -3.58 17.80 9.68
C GLY A 185 -4.93 17.72 8.96
N GLY A 186 -5.22 16.61 8.28
CA GLY A 186 -6.44 16.37 7.53
C GLY A 186 -7.32 15.26 8.11
N LYS A 187 -8.16 14.66 7.27
CA LYS A 187 -9.02 13.52 7.64
C LYS A 187 -8.16 12.28 7.89
N LEU A 188 -8.28 11.69 9.07
CA LEU A 188 -7.59 10.45 9.46
C LEU A 188 -8.62 9.35 9.69
N VAL A 189 -8.44 8.23 8.99
CA VAL A 189 -9.23 7.00 9.14
C VAL A 189 -8.37 5.97 9.85
N LEU A 190 -8.90 5.34 10.89
CA LEU A 190 -8.21 4.25 11.60
C LEU A 190 -8.75 2.91 11.11
N LYS A 191 -7.82 2.03 10.67
CA LYS A 191 -8.12 0.68 10.20
C LYS A 191 -7.51 -0.35 11.15
N GLY A 192 -8.26 -1.45 11.41
CA GLY A 192 -7.78 -2.54 12.26
C GLY A 192 -8.17 -2.39 13.73
N LEU A 193 -9.13 -1.52 14.05
CA LEU A 193 -9.75 -1.47 15.36
C LEU A 193 -10.93 -2.44 15.40
N SER A 194 -10.93 -3.33 16.39
CA SER A 194 -12.10 -4.13 16.76
C SER A 194 -12.83 -3.44 17.90
N LEU A 195 -14.11 -3.16 17.73
CA LEU A 195 -14.98 -2.79 18.84
C LEU A 195 -15.35 -4.09 19.56
N ILE A 196 -14.84 -4.24 20.78
CA ILE A 196 -15.21 -5.31 21.70
C ILE A 196 -16.53 -4.94 22.37
#